data_b6569ee0f41da797a30ca5976eef06d7
#
_entry.id   b6569ee0f41da797a30ca5976eef06d7
#
_cell.length_a   1.000
_cell.length_b   1.000
_cell.length_c   1.000
_cell.angle_alpha   90.00
_cell.angle_beta   90.00
_cell.angle_gamma   90.00
#
_symmetry.space_group_name_H-M   'P 1'
#
loop_
_entity.id
_entity.type
_entity.pdbx_description
1 polymer ?
#
loop_
_entity_poly.entity_id
_entity_poly.type
_entity_poly.pdbx_seq_one_letter_code
_entity_poly.pdbx_strand_id
1 'polypeptide(L)'
;MTSPIYDVYGPDAVKLMGQVCTNDFTTLGMNGIRHAVMCNEKGQILTDGVVIRIGEDRYRTYWLDPVISYYVNTSDLDVHGENMSGKEYFIQIDGEKSLEILENAFQANLHDIKFGRHRIQEVNGKQVRIIRLGMSGNLAYEIHGDMADYAEIYNLVWAADENA
;
A
#
# COMPACT_ATOMS: atom_id res chain seq x y z
N MET A 1 3.98 -2.86 -15.14
CA MET A 1 4.08 -4.19 -14.46
C MET A 1 3.08 -4.16 -13.32
N THR A 2 2.13 -5.06 -13.26
CA THR A 2 1.14 -5.09 -12.17
C THR A 2 1.77 -5.80 -10.98
N SER A 3 1.88 -5.11 -9.85
CA SER A 3 2.27 -5.72 -8.58
C SER A 3 1.20 -6.71 -8.13
N PRO A 4 1.54 -7.86 -7.57
CA PRO A 4 0.56 -8.70 -6.89
C PRO A 4 0.04 -7.96 -5.66
N ILE A 5 -1.28 -7.72 -5.66
CA ILE A 5 -1.99 -7.01 -4.60
C ILE A 5 -3.07 -7.93 -4.06
N TYR A 6 -3.09 -8.11 -2.74
CA TYR A 6 -4.06 -8.99 -2.09
C TYR A 6 -4.57 -8.35 -0.79
N ASP A 7 -5.89 -8.28 -0.64
CA ASP A 7 -6.51 -7.85 0.60
C ASP A 7 -6.74 -9.05 1.51
N VAL A 8 -6.39 -8.89 2.79
CA VAL A 8 -6.70 -9.80 3.88
C VAL A 8 -7.65 -9.10 4.84
N TYR A 9 -8.80 -9.68 5.12
CA TYR A 9 -9.79 -9.06 5.98
C TYR A 9 -10.59 -10.08 6.79
N GLY A 10 -11.22 -9.61 7.87
CA GLY A 10 -12.01 -10.41 8.81
C GLY A 10 -11.50 -10.27 10.24
N PRO A 11 -12.30 -10.76 11.21
CA PRO A 11 -12.01 -10.61 12.65
C PRO A 11 -10.62 -11.13 13.05
N ASP A 12 -10.16 -12.20 12.41
CA ASP A 12 -8.87 -12.84 12.71
C ASP A 12 -7.74 -12.38 11.75
N ALA A 13 -7.96 -11.34 10.92
CA ALA A 13 -6.94 -10.91 9.93
C ALA A 13 -5.61 -10.54 10.58
N VAL A 14 -5.62 -9.76 11.67
CA VAL A 14 -4.39 -9.39 12.38
C VAL A 14 -3.70 -10.61 13.00
N LYS A 15 -4.48 -11.60 13.46
CA LYS A 15 -3.95 -12.84 14.03
C LYS A 15 -3.26 -13.69 12.97
N LEU A 16 -3.88 -13.84 11.79
CA LEU A 16 -3.24 -14.53 10.67
C LEU A 16 -1.93 -13.82 10.29
N MET A 17 -1.95 -12.50 10.11
CA MET A 17 -0.75 -11.73 9.77
C MET A 17 0.38 -11.94 10.79
N GLY A 18 0.06 -12.00 12.09
CA GLY A 18 1.03 -12.28 13.16
C GLY A 18 1.57 -13.72 13.16
N GLN A 19 0.83 -14.69 12.60
CA GLN A 19 1.29 -16.08 12.47
C GLN A 19 2.21 -16.30 11.28
N VAL A 20 1.98 -15.58 10.17
CA VAL A 20 2.65 -15.86 8.89
C VAL A 20 3.76 -14.85 8.56
N CYS A 21 3.79 -13.70 9.21
CA CYS A 21 4.81 -12.68 9.04
C CYS A 21 5.70 -12.59 10.29
N THR A 22 6.96 -12.21 10.08
CA THR A 22 7.93 -11.99 11.18
C THR A 22 7.68 -10.68 11.94
N ASN A 23 6.86 -9.80 11.40
CA ASN A 23 6.56 -8.49 11.97
C ASN A 23 5.27 -8.54 12.80
N ASP A 24 5.22 -7.74 13.88
CA ASP A 24 4.02 -7.59 14.70
C ASP A 24 3.03 -6.60 14.07
N PHE A 25 1.88 -7.09 13.65
CA PHE A 25 0.80 -6.28 13.07
C PHE A 25 -0.24 -5.79 14.08
N THR A 26 -0.20 -6.27 15.33
CA THR A 26 -1.14 -5.82 16.39
C THR A 26 -0.94 -4.34 16.73
N THR A 27 0.28 -3.83 16.55
CA THR A 27 0.65 -2.43 16.78
C THR A 27 0.54 -1.55 15.54
N LEU A 28 0.12 -2.10 14.38
CA LEU A 28 -0.10 -1.33 13.18
C LEU A 28 -1.39 -0.52 13.29
N GLY A 29 -1.26 0.77 13.59
CA GLY A 29 -2.40 1.68 13.69
C GLY A 29 -3.11 1.90 12.34
N MET A 30 -4.33 2.44 12.40
CA MET A 30 -5.07 2.86 11.20
C MET A 30 -4.21 3.78 10.33
N ASN A 31 -4.29 3.62 9.01
CA ASN A 31 -3.47 4.35 8.03
C ASN A 31 -1.95 4.09 8.16
N GLY A 32 -1.58 3.07 8.90
CA GLY A 32 -0.19 2.65 9.05
C GLY A 32 0.28 1.75 7.91
N ILE A 33 1.59 1.74 7.71
CA ILE A 33 2.31 0.92 6.75
C ILE A 33 3.39 0.15 7.48
N ARG A 34 3.60 -1.09 7.10
CA ARG A 34 4.68 -1.92 7.65
C ARG A 34 5.24 -2.85 6.58
N HIS A 35 6.55 -2.96 6.55
CA HIS A 35 7.21 -4.02 5.79
C HIS A 35 6.86 -5.38 6.41
N ALA A 36 6.67 -6.38 5.58
CA ALA A 36 6.33 -7.73 5.98
C ALA A 36 7.29 -8.73 5.35
N VAL A 37 7.78 -9.65 6.15
CA VAL A 37 8.62 -10.76 5.71
C VAL A 37 7.95 -12.05 6.12
N MET A 38 7.77 -12.97 5.19
CA MET A 38 7.24 -14.29 5.42
C MET A 38 8.35 -15.33 5.27
N CYS A 39 8.48 -16.22 6.25
CA CYS A 39 9.53 -17.23 6.28
C CYS A 39 8.93 -18.64 6.36
N ASN A 40 9.70 -19.62 5.87
CA ASN A 40 9.40 -21.03 6.12
C ASN A 40 9.88 -21.47 7.53
N GLU A 41 9.61 -22.71 7.89
CA GLU A 41 9.99 -23.30 9.19
C GLU A 41 11.53 -23.31 9.45
N LYS A 42 12.33 -23.17 8.40
CA LYS A 42 13.79 -23.08 8.49
C LYS A 42 14.31 -21.65 8.62
N GLY A 43 13.40 -20.66 8.71
CA GLY A 43 13.75 -19.24 8.76
C GLY A 43 14.20 -18.66 7.40
N GLN A 44 14.00 -19.36 6.29
CA GLN A 44 14.31 -18.87 4.96
C GLN A 44 13.17 -18.00 4.45
N ILE A 45 13.48 -16.86 3.85
CA ILE A 45 12.48 -15.94 3.29
C ILE A 45 11.75 -16.61 2.12
N LEU A 46 10.43 -16.66 2.22
CA LEU A 46 9.54 -17.09 1.13
C LEU A 46 9.18 -15.90 0.23
N THR A 47 8.82 -14.80 0.86
CA THR A 47 8.50 -13.54 0.19
C THR A 47 8.62 -12.39 1.19
N ASP A 48 8.74 -11.17 0.66
CA ASP A 48 8.66 -9.94 1.44
C ASP A 48 7.88 -8.88 0.67
N GLY A 49 7.37 -7.90 1.38
CA GLY A 49 6.54 -6.86 0.78
C GLY A 49 6.06 -5.83 1.78
N VAL A 50 5.03 -5.13 1.41
CA VAL A 50 4.44 -4.04 2.21
C VAL A 50 3.01 -4.36 2.56
N VAL A 51 2.62 -4.05 3.79
CA VAL A 51 1.24 -4.14 4.28
C VAL A 51 0.77 -2.77 4.71
N ILE A 52 -0.39 -2.37 4.23
CA ILE A 52 -1.07 -1.14 4.67
C ILE A 52 -2.38 -1.49 5.37
N ARG A 53 -2.69 -0.84 6.49
CA ARG A 53 -3.97 -1.00 7.17
C ARG A 53 -4.98 -0.02 6.60
N ILE A 54 -5.95 -0.54 5.86
CA ILE A 54 -6.94 0.25 5.11
C ILE A 54 -8.34 0.24 5.74
N GLY A 55 -8.54 -0.56 6.78
CA GLY A 55 -9.79 -0.67 7.53
C GLY A 55 -9.55 -1.22 8.93
N GLU A 56 -10.59 -1.34 9.73
CA GLU A 56 -10.48 -1.86 11.10
C GLU A 56 -9.84 -3.24 11.11
N ASP A 57 -10.40 -4.17 10.30
CA ASP A 57 -9.92 -5.54 10.14
C ASP A 57 -9.58 -5.84 8.67
N ARG A 58 -9.05 -4.84 7.93
CA ARG A 58 -8.68 -4.99 6.53
C ARG A 58 -7.28 -4.45 6.27
N TYR A 59 -6.46 -5.33 5.70
CA TYR A 59 -5.05 -5.09 5.37
C TYR A 59 -4.86 -5.34 3.88
N ARG A 60 -4.26 -4.40 3.15
CA ARG A 60 -3.85 -4.58 1.77
C ARG A 60 -2.37 -4.92 1.72
N THR A 61 -2.03 -5.99 1.03
CA THR A 61 -0.66 -6.48 0.89
C THR A 61 -0.16 -6.29 -0.53
N TYR A 62 1.11 -5.95 -0.65
CA TYR A 62 1.83 -5.82 -1.91
C TYR A 62 3.00 -6.79 -1.89
N TRP A 63 3.16 -7.56 -2.98
CA TRP A 63 4.20 -8.58 -3.20
C TRP A 63 4.16 -9.81 -2.29
N LEU A 64 3.18 -9.96 -1.42
CA LEU A 64 3.07 -11.15 -0.57
C LEU A 64 2.30 -12.31 -1.22
N ASP A 65 1.50 -12.05 -2.25
CA ASP A 65 0.82 -13.09 -3.01
C ASP A 65 1.80 -13.80 -3.98
N PRO A 66 1.72 -15.13 -4.22
CA PRO A 66 0.65 -16.05 -3.79
C PRO A 66 0.84 -16.67 -2.39
N VAL A 67 1.88 -16.33 -1.66
CA VAL A 67 2.13 -16.94 -0.35
C VAL A 67 1.04 -16.56 0.65
N ILE A 68 0.66 -15.27 0.71
CA ILE A 68 -0.37 -14.82 1.65
C ILE A 68 -1.74 -15.41 1.35
N SER A 69 -2.14 -15.49 0.07
CA SER A 69 -3.43 -16.08 -0.33
C SER A 69 -3.51 -17.57 0.00
N TYR A 70 -2.40 -18.29 -0.09
CA TYR A 70 -2.32 -19.68 0.35
C TYR A 70 -2.69 -19.80 1.83
N TYR A 71 -2.08 -19.00 2.71
CA TYR A 71 -2.37 -19.05 4.14
C TYR A 71 -3.78 -18.59 4.48
N VAL A 72 -4.33 -17.59 3.80
CA VAL A 72 -5.73 -17.19 3.95
C VAL A 72 -6.67 -18.36 3.63
N ASN A 73 -6.43 -19.05 2.50
CA ASN A 73 -7.30 -20.11 2.01
C ASN A 73 -7.16 -21.44 2.77
N THR A 74 -6.08 -21.64 3.53
CA THR A 74 -5.81 -22.87 4.27
C THR A 74 -5.94 -22.70 5.79
N SER A 75 -6.24 -21.50 6.26
CA SER A 75 -6.41 -21.19 7.68
C SER A 75 -7.80 -21.60 8.19
N ASP A 76 -7.87 -22.04 9.44
CA ASP A 76 -9.11 -22.26 10.18
C ASP A 76 -9.63 -20.98 10.88
N LEU A 77 -8.95 -19.84 10.67
CA LEU A 77 -9.31 -18.53 11.24
C LEU A 77 -10.47 -17.90 10.47
N ASP A 78 -11.23 -17.02 11.13
CA ASP A 78 -12.25 -16.20 10.47
C ASP A 78 -11.58 -15.04 9.69
N VAL A 79 -11.03 -15.42 8.55
CA VAL A 79 -10.29 -14.53 7.65
C VAL A 79 -10.66 -14.81 6.21
N HIS A 80 -10.72 -13.75 5.41
CA HIS A 80 -11.06 -13.77 3.99
C HIS A 80 -10.02 -13.01 3.20
N GLY A 81 -9.99 -13.25 1.90
CA GLY A 81 -9.07 -12.55 1.01
C GLY A 81 -9.68 -12.20 -0.33
N GLU A 82 -9.12 -11.19 -0.95
CA GLU A 82 -9.53 -10.72 -2.28
C GLU A 82 -8.31 -10.36 -3.12
N ASN A 83 -8.23 -10.92 -4.32
CA ASN A 83 -7.19 -10.52 -5.27
C ASN A 83 -7.53 -9.16 -5.89
N MET A 84 -6.66 -8.18 -5.65
CA MET A 84 -6.76 -6.81 -6.13
C MET A 84 -5.79 -6.51 -7.28
N SER A 85 -5.01 -7.49 -7.73
CA SER A 85 -4.06 -7.33 -8.83
C SER A 85 -4.79 -6.89 -10.10
N GLY A 86 -4.32 -5.81 -10.72
CA GLY A 86 -4.93 -5.22 -11.91
C GLY A 86 -6.17 -4.35 -11.65
N LYS A 87 -6.69 -4.30 -10.43
CA LYS A 87 -7.82 -3.41 -10.05
C LYS A 87 -7.34 -2.06 -9.52
N GLU A 88 -6.11 -2.01 -9.05
CA GLU A 88 -5.50 -0.81 -8.47
C GLU A 88 -4.25 -0.42 -9.27
N TYR A 89 -4.09 0.88 -9.54
CA TYR A 89 -2.84 1.41 -10.06
C TYR A 89 -1.89 1.76 -8.92
N PHE A 90 -0.61 1.79 -9.27
CA PHE A 90 0.50 2.15 -8.41
C PHE A 90 1.43 3.07 -9.19
N ILE A 91 1.64 4.30 -8.70
CA ILE A 91 2.58 5.26 -9.24
C ILE A 91 3.53 5.65 -8.11
N GLN A 92 4.83 5.57 -8.34
CA GLN A 92 5.84 6.09 -7.40
C GLN A 92 6.44 7.37 -7.97
N ILE A 93 6.57 8.37 -7.11
CA ILE A 93 7.30 9.59 -7.36
C ILE A 93 8.40 9.74 -6.32
N ASP A 94 9.64 9.90 -6.75
CA ASP A 94 10.83 9.85 -5.91
C ASP A 94 11.75 11.03 -6.23
N GLY A 95 12.24 11.70 -5.20
CA GLY A 95 13.14 12.83 -5.31
C GLY A 95 12.72 14.02 -4.44
N GLU A 96 13.61 15.00 -4.33
CA GLU A 96 13.43 16.16 -3.44
C GLU A 96 12.18 16.97 -3.75
N LYS A 97 11.76 17.02 -5.02
CA LYS A 97 10.56 17.73 -5.47
C LYS A 97 9.27 16.92 -5.41
N SER A 98 9.31 15.64 -5.00
CA SER A 98 8.14 14.76 -5.03
C SER A 98 6.95 15.31 -4.27
N LEU A 99 7.16 15.95 -3.12
CA LEU A 99 6.11 16.60 -2.34
C LEU A 99 5.51 17.80 -3.07
N GLU A 100 6.34 18.70 -3.56
CA GLU A 100 5.93 19.92 -4.27
C GLU A 100 5.10 19.57 -5.51
N ILE A 101 5.56 18.61 -6.29
CA ILE A 101 4.85 18.13 -7.48
C ILE A 101 3.47 17.59 -7.12
N LEU A 102 3.37 16.77 -6.06
CA LEU A 102 2.09 16.19 -5.63
C LEU A 102 1.13 17.23 -5.05
N GLU A 103 1.63 18.17 -4.23
CA GLU A 103 0.81 19.26 -3.70
C GLU A 103 0.28 20.15 -4.81
N ASN A 104 1.10 20.43 -5.84
CA ASN A 104 0.68 21.17 -7.03
C ASN A 104 -0.31 20.37 -7.88
N ALA A 105 -0.07 19.07 -8.11
CA ALA A 105 -0.97 18.23 -8.90
C ALA A 105 -2.36 18.09 -8.28
N PHE A 106 -2.41 17.92 -6.95
CA PHE A 106 -3.65 17.60 -6.24
C PHE A 106 -4.28 18.79 -5.53
N GLN A 107 -3.64 19.96 -5.58
CA GLN A 107 -4.08 21.19 -4.91
C GLN A 107 -4.39 20.92 -3.42
N ALA A 108 -3.54 20.16 -2.76
CA ALA A 108 -3.72 19.68 -1.39
C ALA A 108 -2.43 19.80 -0.59
N ASN A 109 -2.57 20.02 0.72
CA ASN A 109 -1.46 19.96 1.65
C ASN A 109 -1.17 18.51 2.02
N LEU A 110 0.02 18.01 1.73
CA LEU A 110 0.45 16.63 1.93
C LEU A 110 1.66 16.50 2.86
N HIS A 111 2.31 17.61 3.25
CA HIS A 111 3.52 17.57 4.07
C HIS A 111 3.31 17.06 5.50
N ASP A 112 2.07 17.00 5.96
CA ASP A 112 1.70 16.43 7.26
C ASP A 112 1.66 14.89 7.27
N ILE A 113 1.68 14.25 6.08
CA ILE A 113 1.74 12.79 5.97
C ILE A 113 3.12 12.32 6.45
N LYS A 114 3.14 11.61 7.59
CA LYS A 114 4.38 11.09 8.17
C LYS A 114 4.87 9.86 7.40
N PHE A 115 6.17 9.62 7.42
CA PHE A 115 6.76 8.39 6.85
C PHE A 115 6.08 7.14 7.45
N GLY A 116 5.77 6.16 6.60
CA GLY A 116 5.07 4.95 7.00
C GLY A 116 3.56 5.18 7.27
N ARG A 117 2.99 6.24 6.71
CA ARG A 117 1.56 6.56 6.81
C ARG A 117 0.98 6.82 5.43
N HIS A 118 -0.32 6.63 5.34
CA HIS A 118 -1.09 6.97 4.14
C HIS A 118 -2.36 7.76 4.49
N ARG A 119 -2.92 8.40 3.48
CA ARG A 119 -4.18 9.12 3.55
C ARG A 119 -4.93 8.99 2.23
N ILE A 120 -6.26 8.96 2.30
CA ILE A 120 -7.10 9.16 1.12
C ILE A 120 -7.26 10.66 0.88
N GLN A 121 -7.01 11.06 -0.35
CA GLN A 121 -7.25 12.41 -0.85
C GLN A 121 -8.28 12.34 -1.97
N GLU A 122 -9.27 13.22 -1.95
CA GLU A 122 -10.15 13.41 -3.10
C GLU A 122 -9.45 14.31 -4.13
N VAL A 123 -9.37 13.84 -5.37
CA VAL A 123 -8.79 14.55 -6.52
C VAL A 123 -9.77 14.42 -7.68
N ASN A 124 -10.39 15.53 -8.10
CA ASN A 124 -11.39 15.56 -9.18
C ASN A 124 -12.54 14.53 -8.99
N GLY A 125 -13.02 14.38 -7.74
CA GLY A 125 -14.07 13.41 -7.41
C GLY A 125 -13.61 11.95 -7.30
N LYS A 126 -12.30 11.70 -7.39
CA LYS A 126 -11.69 10.37 -7.30
C LYS A 126 -10.99 10.17 -5.96
N GLN A 127 -11.05 8.96 -5.43
CA GLN A 127 -10.36 8.61 -4.20
C GLN A 127 -8.94 8.14 -4.50
N VAL A 128 -7.96 8.97 -4.14
CA VAL A 128 -6.54 8.68 -4.36
C VAL A 128 -5.87 8.43 -3.00
N ARG A 129 -5.24 7.29 -2.84
CA ARG A 129 -4.45 6.99 -1.65
C ARG A 129 -3.03 7.51 -1.84
N ILE A 130 -2.61 8.39 -0.96
CA ILE A 130 -1.25 8.93 -0.95
C ILE A 130 -0.50 8.32 0.22
N ILE A 131 0.63 7.70 -0.07
CA ILE A 131 1.44 6.91 0.84
C ILE A 131 2.81 7.58 0.91
N ARG A 132 3.30 7.93 2.11
CA ARG A 132 4.68 8.39 2.26
C ARG A 132 5.58 7.20 2.55
N LEU A 133 6.13 6.65 1.48
CA LEU A 133 7.04 5.51 1.48
C LEU A 133 8.00 5.64 0.29
N GLY A 134 9.22 5.13 0.43
CA GLY A 134 10.21 5.06 -0.65
C GLY A 134 11.37 4.17 -0.25
N MET A 135 12.04 3.59 -1.24
CA MET A 135 13.13 2.62 -1.07
C MET A 135 14.50 3.21 -1.44
N SER A 136 14.53 4.39 -2.04
CA SER A 136 15.76 5.05 -2.52
C SER A 136 16.57 5.77 -1.44
N GLY A 137 15.93 6.06 -0.29
CA GLY A 137 16.48 6.93 0.75
C GLY A 137 16.19 8.42 0.54
N ASN A 138 15.56 8.79 -0.59
CA ASN A 138 15.07 10.14 -0.85
C ASN A 138 13.65 10.34 -0.31
N LEU A 139 13.17 11.59 -0.39
CA LEU A 139 11.74 11.86 -0.21
C LEU A 139 10.97 11.19 -1.33
N ALA A 140 10.00 10.36 -0.96
CA ALA A 140 9.22 9.61 -1.93
C ALA A 140 7.78 9.40 -1.48
N TYR A 141 6.90 9.30 -2.47
CA TYR A 141 5.49 9.00 -2.28
C TYR A 141 5.03 7.96 -3.30
N GLU A 142 4.06 7.17 -2.88
CA GLU A 142 3.32 6.27 -3.74
C GLU A 142 1.87 6.75 -3.83
N ILE A 143 1.29 6.64 -5.02
CA ILE A 143 -0.07 7.05 -5.32
C ILE A 143 -0.82 5.83 -5.82
N HIS A 144 -1.90 5.47 -5.13
CA HIS A 144 -2.70 4.30 -5.45
C HIS A 144 -4.17 4.72 -5.65
N GLY A 145 -4.87 4.01 -6.52
CA GLY A 145 -6.29 4.25 -6.77
C GLY A 145 -6.87 3.24 -7.75
N ASP A 146 -8.13 3.41 -8.10
CA ASP A 146 -8.80 2.54 -9.08
C ASP A 146 -8.09 2.61 -10.44
N MET A 147 -7.84 1.45 -11.06
CA MET A 147 -7.17 1.36 -12.36
C MET A 147 -7.87 2.19 -13.46
N ALA A 148 -9.19 2.39 -13.35
CA ALA A 148 -9.94 3.22 -14.29
C ALA A 148 -9.50 4.70 -14.27
N ASP A 149 -8.95 5.17 -13.14
CA ASP A 149 -8.53 6.56 -12.94
C ASP A 149 -7.04 6.79 -13.26
N TYR A 150 -6.30 5.72 -13.58
CA TYR A 150 -4.85 5.77 -13.77
C TYR A 150 -4.39 6.88 -14.72
N ALA A 151 -4.97 6.93 -15.91
CA ALA A 151 -4.51 7.85 -16.95
C ALA A 151 -4.70 9.33 -16.56
N GLU A 152 -5.82 9.64 -15.91
CA GLU A 152 -6.09 11.02 -15.46
C GLU A 152 -5.12 11.42 -14.35
N ILE A 153 -4.96 10.59 -13.33
CA ILE A 153 -4.07 10.90 -12.20
C ILE A 153 -2.61 10.96 -12.64
N TYR A 154 -2.19 10.05 -13.51
CA TYR A 154 -0.83 10.08 -14.08
C TYR A 154 -0.57 11.40 -14.82
N ASN A 155 -1.50 11.83 -15.68
CA ASN A 155 -1.35 13.07 -16.45
C ASN A 155 -1.34 14.32 -15.56
N LEU A 156 -2.12 14.34 -14.47
CA LEU A 156 -2.08 15.45 -13.50
C LEU A 156 -0.70 15.58 -12.84
N VAL A 157 -0.14 14.46 -12.41
CA VAL A 157 1.20 14.44 -11.76
C VAL A 157 2.27 14.85 -12.77
N TRP A 158 2.21 14.30 -14.00
CA TRP A 158 3.16 14.62 -15.06
C TRP A 158 3.15 16.12 -15.44
N ALA A 159 1.96 16.70 -15.61
CA ALA A 159 1.81 18.12 -15.93
C ALA A 159 2.32 19.04 -14.80
N ALA A 160 2.24 18.60 -13.56
CA ALA A 160 2.76 19.37 -12.43
C ALA A 160 4.29 19.33 -12.37
N ASP A 161 4.94 18.22 -12.78
CA ASP A 161 6.39 18.08 -12.86
C ASP A 161 6.99 19.00 -13.95
N GLU A 162 6.33 19.10 -15.10
CA GLU A 162 6.78 20.00 -16.18
C GLU A 162 6.80 21.50 -15.77
N ASN A 163 6.10 21.87 -14.71
CA ASN A 163 5.98 23.23 -14.19
C ASN A 163 6.73 23.46 -12.86
N ALA A 164 7.40 22.44 -12.33
CA ALA A 164 8.20 22.49 -11.09
C ALA A 164 9.70 22.63 -11.41
#